data_dd1585212798f788e0d7d3101a063727
#
_entry.id   dd1585212798f788e0d7d3101a063727
#
_cell.length_a   1.000
_cell.length_b   1.000
_cell.length_c   1.000
_cell.angle_alpha   90.00
_cell.angle_beta   90.00
_cell.angle_gamma   90.00
#
_symmetry.space_group_name_H-M   'P 1'
#
loop_
_entity.id
_entity.type
_entity.pdbx_description
1 polymer ?
#
loop_
_entity_poly.entity_id
_entity_poly.type
_entity_poly.pdbx_seq_one_letter_code
_entity_poly.pdbx_strand_id
1 'polypeptide(L)'
;MRKIIDYKLRTLLFILISFVAFTSLISGLILVSYPDGSVMEMSVDLLKTSPFKNFLIPGIVLTILVGGINLLAVFFNMKRSANRYDWALAGGVMTCGWVLVQMLLINTFFWLQFVYLGVGIVILLIAYQLKGKALI
;
A
#
# COMPACT_ATOMS: atom_id res chain seq x y z
N MET A 1 -24.94 -15.87 -10.36
CA MET A 1 -24.38 -15.56 -9.04
C MET A 1 -22.87 -15.36 -9.05
N ARG A 2 -22.11 -16.27 -9.67
CA ARG A 2 -20.65 -16.18 -9.76
C ARG A 2 -20.17 -14.89 -10.42
N LYS A 3 -20.81 -14.43 -11.51
CA LYS A 3 -20.46 -13.20 -12.21
C LYS A 3 -20.67 -11.96 -11.33
N ILE A 4 -21.71 -11.98 -10.50
CA ILE A 4 -22.00 -10.87 -9.58
C ILE A 4 -20.93 -10.80 -8.50
N ILE A 5 -20.52 -11.95 -7.96
CA ILE A 5 -19.46 -12.01 -6.94
C ILE A 5 -18.15 -11.49 -7.52
N ASP A 6 -17.78 -11.92 -8.75
CA ASP A 6 -16.56 -11.47 -9.40
C ASP A 6 -16.58 -9.97 -9.67
N TYR A 7 -17.73 -9.42 -10.07
CA TYR A 7 -17.89 -7.99 -10.27
C TYR A 7 -17.66 -7.22 -8.96
N LYS A 8 -18.27 -7.71 -7.87
CA LYS A 8 -18.12 -7.08 -6.55
C LYS A 8 -16.68 -7.15 -6.07
N LEU A 9 -16.00 -8.28 -6.29
CA LEU A 9 -14.60 -8.43 -5.91
C LEU A 9 -13.71 -7.49 -6.71
N ARG A 10 -13.94 -7.32 -8.00
CA ARG A 10 -13.16 -6.37 -8.81
C ARG A 10 -13.37 -4.94 -8.34
N THR A 11 -14.61 -4.57 -8.02
CA THR A 11 -14.91 -3.24 -7.50
C THR A 11 -14.24 -3.02 -6.16
N LEU A 12 -14.32 -3.99 -5.26
CA LEU A 12 -13.68 -3.89 -3.95
C LEU A 12 -12.16 -3.79 -4.09
N LEU A 13 -11.57 -4.61 -4.96
CA LEU A 13 -10.12 -4.53 -5.22
C LEU A 13 -9.72 -3.15 -5.70
N PHE A 14 -10.47 -2.60 -6.66
CA PHE A 14 -10.19 -1.26 -7.19
C PHE A 14 -10.26 -0.20 -6.10
N ILE A 15 -11.28 -0.27 -5.24
CA ILE A 15 -11.43 0.67 -4.12
C ILE A 15 -10.22 0.57 -3.17
N LEU A 16 -9.82 -0.66 -2.83
CA LEU A 16 -8.72 -0.87 -1.88
C LEU A 16 -7.38 -0.39 -2.43
N ILE A 17 -7.05 -0.73 -3.68
CA ILE A 17 -5.78 -0.28 -4.26
C ILE A 17 -5.76 1.23 -4.47
N SER A 18 -6.91 1.83 -4.80
CA SER A 18 -7.04 3.28 -4.92
C SER A 18 -6.82 3.96 -3.57
N PHE A 19 -7.42 3.43 -2.52
CA PHE A 19 -7.25 3.94 -1.15
C PHE A 19 -5.77 3.93 -0.75
N VAL A 20 -5.08 2.79 -0.96
CA VAL A 20 -3.66 2.69 -0.62
C VAL A 20 -2.83 3.63 -1.47
N ALA A 21 -3.10 3.71 -2.79
CA ALA A 21 -2.35 4.59 -3.68
C ALA A 21 -2.44 6.06 -3.24
N PHE A 22 -3.65 6.55 -3.03
CA PHE A 22 -3.85 7.96 -2.66
C PHE A 22 -3.28 8.27 -1.29
N THR A 23 -3.58 7.44 -0.29
CA THR A 23 -3.10 7.71 1.08
C THR A 23 -1.58 7.60 1.16
N SER A 24 -0.97 6.65 0.46
CA SER A 24 0.48 6.48 0.45
C SER A 24 1.18 7.64 -0.26
N LEU A 25 0.63 8.11 -1.38
CA LEU A 25 1.20 9.24 -2.10
C LEU A 25 1.11 10.51 -1.26
N ILE A 26 -0.04 10.78 -0.66
CA ILE A 26 -0.23 11.97 0.17
C ILE A 26 0.68 11.90 1.40
N SER A 27 0.65 10.79 2.13
CA SER A 27 1.46 10.62 3.35
C SER A 27 2.95 10.68 3.04
N GLY A 28 3.38 10.01 1.97
CA GLY A 28 4.77 10.01 1.56
C GLY A 28 5.26 11.38 1.16
N LEU A 29 4.47 12.14 0.41
CA LEU A 29 4.83 13.49 0.02
C LEU A 29 4.90 14.43 1.22
N ILE A 30 4.01 14.27 2.20
CA ILE A 30 4.07 15.03 3.45
C ILE A 30 5.37 14.73 4.18
N LEU A 31 5.77 13.46 4.30
CA LEU A 31 7.01 13.08 4.96
C LEU A 31 8.25 13.58 4.22
N VAL A 32 8.22 13.62 2.88
CA VAL A 32 9.32 14.16 2.08
C VAL A 32 9.43 15.67 2.26
N SER A 33 8.28 16.37 2.33
CA SER A 33 8.24 17.82 2.51
C SER A 33 8.58 18.25 3.93
N TYR A 34 8.19 17.47 4.92
CA TYR A 34 8.42 17.74 6.34
C TYR A 34 9.02 16.49 7.01
N PRO A 35 10.33 16.22 6.75
CA PRO A 35 10.95 14.95 7.20
C PRO A 35 11.05 14.80 8.71
N ASP A 36 10.88 15.87 9.48
CA ASP A 36 10.87 15.81 10.94
C ASP A 36 9.57 15.18 11.50
N GLY A 37 8.60 14.88 10.64
CA GLY A 37 7.34 14.28 11.03
C GLY A 37 6.34 15.25 11.65
N SER A 38 6.63 16.55 11.65
CA SER A 38 5.81 17.56 12.37
C SER A 38 4.37 17.63 11.89
N VAL A 39 4.13 17.53 10.57
CA VAL A 39 2.77 17.61 10.01
C VAL A 39 1.93 16.40 10.43
N MET A 40 2.54 15.23 10.55
CA MET A 40 1.85 14.00 10.94
C MET A 40 1.91 13.73 12.44
N GLU A 41 2.40 14.71 13.20
CA GLU A 41 2.55 14.61 14.66
C GLU A 41 3.40 13.39 15.08
N MET A 42 4.41 13.05 14.26
CA MET A 42 5.34 11.97 14.56
C MET A 42 6.68 12.55 14.98
N SER A 43 7.27 11.96 16.02
CA SER A 43 8.57 12.36 16.50
C SER A 43 9.68 11.57 15.80
N VAL A 44 10.82 12.21 15.48
CA VAL A 44 11.98 11.52 14.95
C VAL A 44 12.57 10.52 15.96
N ASP A 45 12.21 10.64 17.23
CA ASP A 45 12.57 9.65 18.26
C ASP A 45 12.06 8.25 17.94
N LEU A 46 10.98 8.14 17.15
CA LEU A 46 10.47 6.85 16.68
C LEU A 46 11.50 6.11 15.83
N LEU A 47 12.45 6.84 15.22
CA LEU A 47 13.50 6.26 14.37
C LEU A 47 14.78 5.95 15.13
N LYS A 48 14.77 6.06 16.45
CA LYS A 48 15.95 5.90 17.31
C LYS A 48 16.70 4.59 17.10
N THR A 49 15.96 3.50 16.88
CA THR A 49 16.52 2.16 16.67
C THR A 49 16.78 1.84 15.21
N SER A 50 16.54 2.80 14.31
CA SER A 50 16.71 2.62 12.86
C SER A 50 17.95 3.38 12.38
N PRO A 51 18.45 3.09 11.16
CA PRO A 51 19.56 3.86 10.57
C PRO A 51 19.16 5.25 10.09
N PHE A 52 17.87 5.59 10.13
CA PHE A 52 17.35 6.86 9.60
C PHE A 52 17.31 7.93 10.68
N LYS A 53 17.74 9.14 10.31
CA LYS A 53 17.73 10.29 11.23
C LYS A 53 16.41 11.06 11.17
N ASN A 54 15.67 10.94 10.06
CA ASN A 54 14.38 11.57 9.87
C ASN A 54 13.52 10.70 8.93
N PHE A 55 12.35 11.21 8.54
CA PHE A 55 11.40 10.47 7.73
C PHE A 55 11.57 10.68 6.22
N LEU A 56 12.66 11.32 5.76
CA LEU A 56 12.86 11.61 4.34
C LEU A 56 12.93 10.32 3.51
N ILE A 57 13.84 9.42 3.84
CA ILE A 57 14.00 8.17 3.11
C ILE A 57 12.77 7.27 3.25
N PRO A 58 12.22 7.05 4.45
CA PRO A 58 10.95 6.34 4.58
C PRO A 58 9.82 6.97 3.76
N GLY A 59 9.74 8.30 3.70
CA GLY A 59 8.75 9.01 2.90
C GLY A 59 8.92 8.78 1.41
N ILE A 60 10.15 8.79 0.90
CA ILE A 60 10.46 8.50 -0.50
C ILE A 60 10.05 7.06 -0.85
N VAL A 61 10.41 6.11 0.00
CA VAL A 61 10.05 4.69 -0.20
C VAL A 61 8.53 4.53 -0.22
N LEU A 62 7.84 5.14 0.73
CA LEU A 62 6.38 5.08 0.80
C LEU A 62 5.74 5.65 -0.47
N THR A 63 6.22 6.80 -0.93
CA THR A 63 5.67 7.46 -2.12
C THR A 63 5.90 6.63 -3.38
N ILE A 64 7.12 6.17 -3.59
CA ILE A 64 7.50 5.52 -4.85
C ILE A 64 7.07 4.05 -4.86
N LEU A 65 7.43 3.27 -3.83
CA LEU A 65 7.16 1.84 -3.84
C LEU A 65 5.69 1.53 -3.53
N VAL A 66 5.19 2.02 -2.41
CA VAL A 66 3.82 1.70 -2.01
C VAL A 66 2.84 2.51 -2.86
N GLY A 67 3.01 3.82 -2.91
CA GLY A 67 2.12 4.70 -3.67
C GLY A 67 2.21 4.47 -5.18
N GLY A 68 3.42 4.42 -5.72
CA GLY A 68 3.65 4.27 -7.15
C GLY A 68 3.17 2.93 -7.71
N ILE A 69 3.51 1.83 -7.04
CA ILE A 69 3.10 0.48 -7.49
C ILE A 69 1.58 0.34 -7.41
N ASN A 70 0.95 0.82 -6.33
CA ASN A 70 -0.51 0.76 -6.22
C ASN A 70 -1.19 1.68 -7.24
N LEU A 71 -0.59 2.82 -7.55
CA LEU A 71 -1.12 3.71 -8.59
C LEU A 71 -1.07 3.04 -9.96
N LEU A 72 0.01 2.34 -10.28
CA LEU A 72 0.11 1.54 -11.51
C LEU A 72 -0.95 0.44 -11.52
N ALA A 73 -1.18 -0.21 -10.38
CA ALA A 73 -2.24 -1.20 -10.27
C ALA A 73 -3.61 -0.60 -10.56
N VAL A 74 -3.90 0.61 -10.04
CA VAL A 74 -5.14 1.32 -10.35
C VAL A 74 -5.26 1.56 -11.85
N PHE A 75 -4.21 2.09 -12.46
CA PHE A 75 -4.18 2.40 -13.89
C PHE A 75 -4.45 1.16 -14.74
N PHE A 76 -3.73 0.06 -14.48
CA PHE A 76 -3.88 -1.16 -15.26
C PHE A 76 -5.24 -1.84 -15.02
N ASN A 77 -5.82 -1.68 -13.82
CA ASN A 77 -7.17 -2.18 -13.57
C ASN A 77 -8.22 -1.35 -14.30
N MET A 78 -8.03 -0.03 -14.39
CA MET A 78 -8.93 0.84 -15.17
C MET A 78 -8.92 0.46 -16.65
N LYS A 79 -7.74 0.17 -17.19
CA LYS A 79 -7.59 -0.23 -18.60
C LYS A 79 -7.97 -1.68 -18.85
N ARG A 80 -8.25 -2.46 -17.84
CA ARG A 80 -8.52 -3.90 -17.93
C ARG A 80 -7.39 -4.63 -18.66
N SER A 81 -6.15 -4.26 -18.37
CA SER A 81 -4.97 -4.90 -18.94
C SER A 81 -4.87 -6.36 -18.50
N ALA A 82 -4.22 -7.19 -19.32
CA ALA A 82 -4.04 -8.61 -19.01
C ALA A 82 -3.25 -8.83 -17.72
N ASN A 83 -2.35 -7.92 -17.39
CA ASN A 83 -1.48 -8.00 -16.21
C ASN A 83 -2.00 -7.20 -15.01
N ARG A 84 -3.27 -6.78 -15.02
CA ARG A 84 -3.81 -5.91 -13.96
C ARG A 84 -3.74 -6.53 -12.57
N TYR A 85 -3.98 -7.83 -12.48
CA TYR A 85 -3.95 -8.51 -11.18
C TYR A 85 -2.53 -8.78 -10.69
N ASP A 86 -1.57 -8.92 -11.59
CA ASP A 86 -0.15 -8.99 -11.23
C ASP A 86 0.30 -7.69 -10.57
N TRP A 87 -0.12 -6.55 -11.11
CA TRP A 87 0.19 -5.24 -10.51
C TRP A 87 -0.52 -5.06 -9.16
N ALA A 88 -1.76 -5.54 -9.04
CA ALA A 88 -2.47 -5.50 -7.75
C ALA A 88 -1.77 -6.38 -6.71
N LEU A 89 -1.29 -7.56 -7.10
CA LEU A 89 -0.49 -8.43 -6.23
C LEU A 89 0.80 -7.73 -5.79
N ALA A 90 1.50 -7.10 -6.74
CA ALA A 90 2.70 -6.34 -6.41
C ALA A 90 2.41 -5.22 -5.42
N GLY A 91 1.30 -4.49 -5.63
CA GLY A 91 0.86 -3.43 -4.72
C GLY A 91 0.56 -3.94 -3.33
N GLY A 92 -0.12 -5.08 -3.22
CA GLY A 92 -0.40 -5.72 -1.93
C GLY A 92 0.86 -6.16 -1.22
N VAL A 93 1.80 -6.76 -1.95
CA VAL A 93 3.10 -7.16 -1.38
C VAL A 93 3.86 -5.95 -0.87
N MET A 94 3.90 -4.87 -1.66
CA MET A 94 4.59 -3.63 -1.25
C MET A 94 3.94 -3.02 0.00
N THR A 95 2.61 -3.02 0.07
CA THR A 95 1.89 -2.50 1.23
C THR A 95 2.21 -3.31 2.48
N CYS A 96 2.09 -4.63 2.41
CA CYS A 96 2.38 -5.51 3.54
C CYS A 96 3.85 -5.43 3.95
N GLY A 97 4.76 -5.46 2.97
CA GLY A 97 6.19 -5.37 3.23
C GLY A 97 6.57 -4.06 3.89
N TRP A 98 6.02 -2.94 3.41
CA TRP A 98 6.27 -1.63 4.01
C TRP A 98 5.82 -1.58 5.47
N VAL A 99 4.60 -2.08 5.75
CA VAL A 99 4.08 -2.08 7.13
C VAL A 99 4.96 -2.93 8.04
N LEU A 100 5.39 -4.10 7.59
CA LEU A 100 6.27 -4.96 8.38
C LEU A 100 7.62 -4.31 8.63
N VAL A 101 8.20 -3.66 7.62
CA VAL A 101 9.47 -2.92 7.77
C VAL A 101 9.30 -1.78 8.76
N GLN A 102 8.19 -1.03 8.67
CA GLN A 102 7.86 0.03 9.61
C GLN A 102 7.83 -0.46 11.05
N MET A 103 7.15 -1.59 11.28
CA MET A 103 7.03 -2.16 12.62
C MET A 103 8.39 -2.53 13.21
N LEU A 104 9.32 -3.01 12.37
CA LEU A 104 10.67 -3.34 12.79
C LEU A 104 11.52 -2.10 13.06
N LEU A 105 11.39 -1.07 12.22
CA LEU A 105 12.21 0.14 12.32
C LEU A 105 11.79 1.06 13.46
N ILE A 106 10.47 1.23 13.63
CA ILE A 106 9.93 2.21 14.59
C ILE A 106 9.89 1.62 16.00
N ASN A 107 9.82 0.30 16.13
CA ASN A 107 9.74 -0.39 17.41
C ASN A 107 8.55 0.05 18.28
N THR A 108 7.50 0.54 17.64
CA THR A 108 6.25 0.96 18.26
C THR A 108 5.11 0.57 17.33
N PHE A 109 3.99 0.13 17.90
CA PHE A 109 2.85 -0.30 17.09
C PHE A 109 1.74 0.73 17.14
N PHE A 110 1.27 1.13 15.95
CA PHE A 110 0.13 2.03 15.78
C PHE A 110 -1.02 1.24 15.14
N TRP A 111 -2.25 1.56 15.53
CA TRP A 111 -3.43 0.87 14.99
C TRP A 111 -3.54 1.00 13.46
N LEU A 112 -3.07 2.14 12.89
CA LEU A 112 -3.08 2.32 11.44
C LEU A 112 -2.22 1.29 10.72
N GLN A 113 -1.12 0.83 11.33
CA GLN A 113 -0.27 -0.20 10.75
C GLN A 113 -1.05 -1.51 10.56
N PHE A 114 -1.88 -1.87 11.54
CA PHE A 114 -2.71 -3.07 11.45
C PHE A 114 -3.80 -2.92 10.40
N VAL A 115 -4.38 -1.73 10.26
CA VAL A 115 -5.39 -1.45 9.23
C VAL A 115 -4.76 -1.61 7.84
N TYR A 116 -3.60 -1.00 7.60
CA TYR A 116 -2.91 -1.10 6.30
C TYR A 116 -2.46 -2.53 6.01
N LEU A 117 -1.98 -3.24 7.01
CA LEU A 117 -1.60 -4.64 6.85
C LEU A 117 -2.80 -5.48 6.44
N GLY A 118 -3.94 -5.28 7.11
CA GLY A 118 -5.18 -5.95 6.77
C GLY A 118 -5.64 -5.63 5.35
N VAL A 119 -5.59 -4.35 4.94
CA VAL A 119 -5.93 -3.93 3.59
C VAL A 119 -5.01 -4.62 2.57
N GLY A 120 -3.70 -4.63 2.83
CA GLY A 120 -2.74 -5.30 1.94
C GLY A 120 -3.02 -6.79 1.80
N ILE A 121 -3.33 -7.47 2.89
CA ILE A 121 -3.66 -8.90 2.86
C ILE A 121 -4.93 -9.13 2.05
N VAL A 122 -5.97 -8.32 2.25
CA VAL A 122 -7.21 -8.45 1.48
C VAL A 122 -6.96 -8.21 -0.01
N ILE A 123 -6.15 -7.21 -0.36
CA ILE A 123 -5.75 -6.96 -1.75
C ILE A 123 -5.10 -8.23 -2.34
N LEU A 124 -4.16 -8.83 -1.62
CA LEU A 124 -3.48 -10.03 -2.08
C LEU A 124 -4.46 -11.19 -2.32
N LEU A 125 -5.37 -11.41 -1.37
CA LEU A 125 -6.34 -12.50 -1.47
C LEU A 125 -7.29 -12.29 -2.66
N ILE A 126 -7.83 -11.09 -2.83
CA ILE A 126 -8.76 -10.80 -3.91
C ILE A 126 -8.04 -10.86 -5.27
N ALA A 127 -6.87 -10.24 -5.37
CA ALA A 127 -6.12 -10.22 -6.62
C ALA A 127 -5.69 -11.61 -7.04
N TYR A 128 -5.25 -12.43 -6.10
CA TYR A 128 -4.87 -13.82 -6.37
C TYR A 128 -6.07 -14.62 -6.88
N GLN A 129 -7.22 -14.47 -6.22
CA GLN A 129 -8.43 -15.18 -6.60
C GLN A 129 -8.90 -14.76 -8.00
N LEU A 130 -8.90 -13.45 -8.30
CA LEU A 130 -9.32 -12.95 -9.61
C LEU A 130 -8.33 -13.34 -10.71
N LYS A 131 -7.04 -13.35 -10.40
CA LYS A 131 -6.02 -13.80 -11.35
C LYS A 131 -6.22 -15.27 -11.72
N GLY A 132 -6.50 -16.11 -10.74
CA GLY A 132 -6.77 -17.53 -10.99
C GLY A 132 -7.96 -17.73 -11.92
N LYS A 133 -9.03 -16.97 -11.73
CA LYS A 133 -10.21 -17.03 -12.60
C LYS A 133 -9.93 -16.50 -14.00
N ALA A 134 -9.07 -15.46 -14.11
CA ALA A 134 -8.74 -14.88 -15.40
C ALA A 134 -7.88 -15.81 -16.27
N LEU A 135 -7.17 -16.77 -15.64
CA LEU A 135 -6.35 -17.74 -16.35
C LEU A 135 -7.15 -18.96 -16.83
N ILE A 136 -8.36 -19.12 -16.33
CA ILE A 136 -9.28 -20.20 -16.73
C ILE A 136 -10.27 -19.67 -17.74
#